data_92278586ebe612fbb7fa7b8bc5f8803d
#
_entry.id   92278586ebe612fbb7fa7b8bc5f8803d
#
_cell.length_a   1.000
_cell.length_b   1.000
_cell.length_c   1.000
_cell.angle_alpha   90.00
_cell.angle_beta   90.00
_cell.angle_gamma   90.00
#
_symmetry.space_group_name_H-M   'P 1'
#
loop_
_entity.id
_entity.type
_entity.pdbx_description
1 polymer ?
#
loop_
_entity_poly.entity_id
_entity_poly.type
_entity_poly.pdbx_seq_one_letter_code
_entity_poly.pdbx_strand_id
1 'polypeptide(L)'
;LKTFPNIKIVLDHAGNPDFRTKAYFENWKKGMTKISKIENIICKISGLGMGDHHWTKDSILPYVETCMNLFGISRTIFATNWPVDSLYSNYSKVINTYIEITKDLSEDEKDAFFFKNAEEIYGI
;
A
#
# COMPACT_ATOMS: atom_id res chain seq x y z
N LEU A 1 -7.50 -10.47 -16.32
CA LEU A 1 -7.40 -9.00 -16.23
C LEU A 1 -7.18 -8.35 -17.58
N LYS A 2 -6.38 -8.96 -18.48
CA LYS A 2 -6.27 -8.49 -19.87
C LYS A 2 -7.60 -8.57 -20.63
N THR A 3 -8.53 -9.41 -20.17
CA THR A 3 -9.86 -9.60 -20.78
C THR A 3 -10.83 -8.44 -20.46
N PHE A 4 -10.54 -7.64 -19.42
CA PHE A 4 -11.40 -6.56 -18.97
C PHE A 4 -10.59 -5.27 -18.75
N PRO A 5 -10.08 -4.63 -19.81
CA PRO A 5 -9.16 -3.49 -19.70
C PRO A 5 -9.80 -2.24 -19.08
N ASN A 6 -11.13 -2.12 -19.13
CA ASN A 6 -11.86 -0.95 -18.62
C ASN A 6 -12.28 -1.05 -17.14
N ILE A 7 -12.01 -2.18 -16.49
CA ILE A 7 -12.33 -2.34 -15.06
C ILE A 7 -11.14 -1.85 -14.23
N LYS A 8 -11.35 -0.83 -13.41
CA LYS A 8 -10.38 -0.44 -12.38
C LYS A 8 -10.42 -1.46 -11.24
N ILE A 9 -9.26 -1.92 -10.82
CA ILE A 9 -9.11 -2.92 -9.75
C ILE A 9 -8.26 -2.33 -8.64
N VAL A 10 -8.73 -2.39 -7.41
CA VAL A 10 -7.96 -2.02 -6.24
C VAL A 10 -7.41 -3.30 -5.60
N LEU A 11 -6.09 -3.43 -5.57
CA LEU A 11 -5.41 -4.49 -4.86
C LEU A 11 -5.29 -4.10 -3.39
N ASP A 12 -6.10 -4.71 -2.54
CA ASP A 12 -6.14 -4.42 -1.12
C ASP A 12 -4.87 -4.89 -0.37
N HIS A 13 -4.53 -4.15 0.67
CA HIS A 13 -3.52 -4.50 1.66
C HIS A 13 -2.15 -4.86 1.07
N ALA A 14 -1.74 -4.16 0.02
CA ALA A 14 -0.48 -4.43 -0.68
C ALA A 14 -0.35 -5.92 -1.10
N GLY A 15 -1.48 -6.56 -1.49
CA GLY A 15 -1.51 -7.98 -1.80
C GLY A 15 -1.36 -8.90 -0.59
N ASN A 16 -1.64 -8.38 0.60
CA ASN A 16 -1.71 -9.10 1.88
C ASN A 16 -0.45 -9.92 2.22
N PRO A 17 0.71 -9.28 2.42
CA PRO A 17 1.91 -10.00 2.82
C PRO A 17 1.80 -10.52 4.26
N ASP A 18 1.75 -11.87 4.43
CA ASP A 18 1.49 -12.52 5.71
C ASP A 18 2.73 -12.73 6.58
N PHE A 19 3.93 -12.79 5.97
CA PHE A 19 5.17 -13.07 6.69
C PHE A 19 6.26 -12.05 6.39
N ARG A 20 7.23 -11.91 7.31
CA ARG A 20 8.35 -10.94 7.23
C ARG A 20 9.70 -11.60 6.98
N THR A 21 9.74 -12.88 6.56
CA THR A 21 11.00 -13.53 6.18
C THR A 21 11.49 -13.00 4.83
N LYS A 22 12.82 -13.01 4.64
CA LYS A 22 13.45 -12.58 3.38
C LYS A 22 12.92 -13.37 2.17
N ALA A 23 12.82 -14.70 2.31
CA ALA A 23 12.34 -15.56 1.23
C ALA A 23 10.88 -15.24 0.85
N TYR A 24 10.04 -14.95 1.83
CA TYR A 24 8.65 -14.55 1.59
C TYR A 24 8.58 -13.19 0.90
N PHE A 25 9.33 -12.21 1.37
CA PHE A 25 9.40 -10.88 0.76
C PHE A 25 9.80 -10.96 -0.72
N GLU A 26 10.84 -11.71 -1.06
CA GLU A 26 11.27 -11.87 -2.45
C GLU A 26 10.19 -12.51 -3.34
N ASN A 27 9.47 -13.51 -2.82
CA ASN A 27 8.38 -14.15 -3.54
C ASN A 27 7.19 -13.20 -3.73
N TRP A 28 6.78 -12.49 -2.67
CA TRP A 28 5.75 -11.45 -2.72
C TRP A 28 6.10 -10.36 -3.74
N LYS A 29 7.32 -9.84 -3.70
CA LYS A 29 7.83 -8.82 -4.62
C LYS A 29 7.77 -9.27 -6.09
N LYS A 30 8.09 -10.54 -6.38
CA LYS A 30 7.94 -11.11 -7.72
C LYS A 30 6.48 -11.07 -8.20
N GLY A 31 5.54 -11.41 -7.31
CA GLY A 31 4.10 -11.32 -7.59
C GLY A 31 3.68 -9.89 -7.87
N MET A 32 4.04 -8.96 -6.99
CA MET A 32 3.74 -7.53 -7.12
C MET A 32 4.32 -6.93 -8.41
N THR A 33 5.55 -7.32 -8.78
CA THR A 33 6.17 -6.90 -10.04
C THR A 33 5.37 -7.34 -11.27
N LYS A 34 4.78 -8.54 -11.26
CA LYS A 34 3.93 -9.01 -12.35
C LYS A 34 2.61 -8.22 -12.41
N ILE A 35 1.99 -8.00 -11.25
CA ILE A 35 0.70 -7.31 -11.14
C ILE A 35 0.84 -5.83 -11.50
N SER A 36 1.93 -5.17 -11.12
CA SER A 36 2.15 -3.73 -11.38
C SER A 36 2.23 -3.38 -12.87
N LYS A 37 2.52 -4.37 -13.74
CA LYS A 37 2.51 -4.19 -15.20
C LYS A 37 1.10 -4.10 -15.81
N ILE A 38 0.07 -4.32 -15.01
CA ILE A 38 -1.33 -4.22 -15.43
C ILE A 38 -1.82 -2.81 -15.04
N GLU A 39 -2.02 -1.96 -16.06
CA GLU A 39 -2.23 -0.52 -15.86
C GLU A 39 -3.49 -0.16 -15.07
N ASN A 40 -4.55 -0.96 -15.19
CA ASN A 40 -5.82 -0.73 -14.49
C ASN A 40 -5.85 -1.26 -13.04
N ILE A 41 -4.70 -1.71 -12.50
CA ILE A 41 -4.57 -2.08 -11.10
C ILE A 41 -3.94 -0.96 -10.29
N ILE A 42 -4.62 -0.60 -9.21
CA ILE A 42 -4.20 0.36 -8.20
C ILE A 42 -3.83 -0.41 -6.93
N CYS A 43 -2.74 -0.07 -6.29
CA CYS A 43 -2.30 -0.71 -5.05
C CYS A 43 -2.77 0.10 -3.84
N LYS A 44 -3.61 -0.48 -2.99
CA LYS A 44 -3.96 0.11 -1.70
C LYS A 44 -2.99 -0.38 -0.63
N ILE A 45 -2.20 0.53 -0.10
CA ILE A 45 -1.21 0.25 0.95
C ILE A 45 -1.91 0.44 2.30
N SER A 46 -2.24 -0.67 2.94
CA SER A 46 -2.99 -0.73 4.20
C SER A 46 -2.80 -2.10 4.85
N GLY A 47 -3.24 -2.25 6.09
CA GLY A 47 -3.37 -3.55 6.75
C GLY A 47 -2.07 -4.34 6.93
N LEU A 48 -0.89 -3.69 6.87
CA LEU A 48 0.39 -4.37 7.02
C LEU A 48 0.61 -4.94 8.44
N GLY A 49 -0.16 -4.46 9.42
CA GLY A 49 -0.18 -5.02 10.77
C GLY A 49 -0.82 -6.40 10.88
N MET A 50 -1.63 -6.82 9.91
CA MET A 50 -2.27 -8.13 9.94
C MET A 50 -1.27 -9.30 9.81
N GLY A 51 -0.21 -9.10 9.04
CA GLY A 51 0.86 -10.10 8.88
C GLY A 51 2.04 -9.90 9.85
N ASP A 52 2.04 -8.84 10.64
CA ASP A 52 3.08 -8.51 11.63
C ASP A 52 2.47 -7.72 12.78
N HIS A 53 1.94 -8.43 13.78
CA HIS A 53 1.19 -7.83 14.91
C HIS A 53 2.05 -6.89 15.77
N HIS A 54 3.37 -6.98 15.69
CA HIS A 54 4.33 -6.11 16.40
C HIS A 54 5.05 -5.15 15.45
N TRP A 55 4.43 -4.82 14.34
CA TRP A 55 5.02 -4.02 13.29
C TRP A 55 5.64 -2.70 13.77
N THR A 56 6.71 -2.33 13.12
CA THR A 56 7.39 -1.04 13.27
C THR A 56 7.48 -0.36 11.90
N LYS A 57 7.87 0.91 11.86
CA LYS A 57 8.18 1.59 10.61
C LYS A 57 9.15 0.76 9.77
N ASP A 58 10.23 0.28 10.37
CA ASP A 58 11.29 -0.45 9.66
C ASP A 58 10.82 -1.81 9.12
N SER A 59 9.88 -2.47 9.82
CA SER A 59 9.34 -3.76 9.34
C SER A 59 8.40 -3.63 8.16
N ILE A 60 7.66 -2.52 8.04
CA ILE A 60 6.72 -2.28 6.94
C ILE A 60 7.34 -1.47 5.78
N LEU A 61 8.37 -0.68 6.03
CA LEU A 61 9.00 0.21 5.06
C LEU A 61 9.36 -0.49 3.74
N PRO A 62 10.00 -1.68 3.73
CA PRO A 62 10.33 -2.36 2.47
C PRO A 62 9.11 -2.67 1.60
N TYR A 63 7.96 -2.98 2.22
CA TYR A 63 6.70 -3.26 1.52
C TYR A 63 6.10 -2.00 0.94
N VAL A 64 6.07 -0.91 1.71
CA VAL A 64 5.55 0.39 1.27
C VAL A 64 6.37 0.92 0.09
N GLU A 65 7.70 0.97 0.24
CA GLU A 65 8.61 1.44 -0.82
C GLU A 65 8.51 0.58 -2.09
N THR A 66 8.43 -0.74 -1.94
CA THR A 66 8.27 -1.64 -3.10
C THR A 66 6.98 -1.35 -3.85
N CYS A 67 5.85 -1.16 -3.14
CA CYS A 67 4.58 -0.81 -3.77
C CYS A 67 4.67 0.54 -4.49
N MET A 68 5.20 1.57 -3.85
CA MET A 68 5.36 2.90 -4.46
C MET A 68 6.26 2.86 -5.70
N ASN A 69 7.36 2.12 -5.65
CA ASN A 69 8.30 2.00 -6.76
C ASN A 69 7.71 1.20 -7.94
N LEU A 70 6.94 0.16 -7.68
CA LEU A 70 6.38 -0.70 -8.73
C LEU A 70 5.14 -0.11 -9.40
N PHE A 71 4.26 0.52 -8.63
CA PHE A 71 3.00 1.08 -9.15
C PHE A 71 3.10 2.57 -9.49
N GLY A 72 4.06 3.28 -8.90
CA GLY A 72 4.14 4.73 -8.93
C GLY A 72 3.13 5.39 -7.99
N ILE A 73 3.37 6.63 -7.59
CA ILE A 73 2.50 7.36 -6.65
C ILE A 73 1.07 7.48 -7.19
N SER A 74 0.88 7.73 -8.47
CA SER A 74 -0.45 7.89 -9.09
C SER A 74 -1.33 6.63 -9.04
N ARG A 75 -0.74 5.45 -8.82
CA ARG A 75 -1.46 4.19 -8.68
C ARG A 75 -1.30 3.55 -7.29
N THR A 76 -1.00 4.37 -6.29
CA THR A 76 -0.98 3.94 -4.88
C THR A 76 -1.94 4.78 -4.06
N ILE A 77 -2.65 4.17 -3.13
CA ILE A 77 -3.50 4.85 -2.16
C ILE A 77 -3.18 4.35 -0.76
N PHE A 78 -3.18 5.28 0.19
CA PHE A 78 -3.08 4.97 1.60
C PHE A 78 -4.46 4.63 2.18
N ALA A 79 -4.50 3.66 3.10
CA ALA A 79 -5.66 3.44 3.96
C ALA A 79 -5.21 2.87 5.32
N THR A 80 -5.99 3.17 6.35
CA THR A 80 -5.66 2.80 7.73
C THR A 80 -6.02 1.37 8.09
N ASN A 81 -6.89 0.72 7.32
CA ASN A 81 -7.53 -0.56 7.66
C ASN A 81 -8.28 -0.50 9.02
N TRP A 82 -8.69 0.70 9.41
CA TRP A 82 -9.42 0.89 10.67
C TRP A 82 -10.89 0.44 10.53
N PRO A 83 -11.49 -0.27 11.50
CA PRO A 83 -10.96 -0.54 12.85
C PRO A 83 -10.14 -1.83 13.02
N VAL A 84 -9.90 -2.62 11.96
CA VAL A 84 -9.19 -3.92 12.08
C VAL A 84 -7.80 -3.74 12.69
N ASP A 85 -7.04 -2.76 12.22
CA ASP A 85 -5.69 -2.49 12.73
C ASP A 85 -5.65 -1.97 14.18
N SER A 86 -6.80 -1.67 14.80
CA SER A 86 -6.87 -1.38 16.24
C SER A 86 -6.44 -2.57 17.12
N LEU A 87 -6.48 -3.77 16.55
CA LEU A 87 -6.00 -4.99 17.21
C LEU A 87 -4.47 -5.02 17.37
N TYR A 88 -3.75 -4.28 16.54
CA TYR A 88 -2.29 -4.34 16.42
C TYR A 88 -1.58 -3.02 16.73
N SER A 89 -2.34 -1.91 16.81
CA SER A 89 -1.78 -0.58 16.97
C SER A 89 -2.85 0.43 17.42
N ASN A 90 -2.44 1.68 17.63
CA ASN A 90 -3.36 2.81 17.75
C ASN A 90 -3.39 3.61 16.44
N TYR A 91 -4.49 4.34 16.22
CA TYR A 91 -4.73 5.11 15.01
C TYR A 91 -3.62 6.13 14.71
N SER A 92 -3.17 6.86 15.75
CA SER A 92 -2.12 7.87 15.60
C SER A 92 -0.79 7.26 15.17
N LYS A 93 -0.43 6.07 15.67
CA LYS A 93 0.78 5.36 15.23
C LYS A 93 0.72 5.03 13.75
N VAL A 94 -0.42 4.53 13.26
CA VAL A 94 -0.60 4.24 11.83
C VAL A 94 -0.38 5.49 11.01
N ILE A 95 -1.12 6.57 11.28
CA ILE A 95 -1.04 7.82 10.53
C ILE A 95 0.39 8.40 10.57
N ASN A 96 0.97 8.56 11.76
CA ASN A 96 2.28 9.19 11.92
C ASN A 96 3.40 8.39 11.24
N THR A 97 3.31 7.07 11.24
CA THR A 97 4.28 6.21 10.54
C THR A 97 4.27 6.46 9.03
N TYR A 98 3.09 6.53 8.41
CA TYR A 98 3.00 6.80 6.97
C TYR A 98 3.39 8.24 6.63
N ILE A 99 3.09 9.22 7.48
CA ILE A 99 3.59 10.60 7.33
C ILE A 99 5.13 10.59 7.34
N GLU A 100 5.75 9.86 8.25
CA GLU A 100 7.21 9.77 8.32
C GLU A 100 7.81 9.05 7.11
N ILE A 101 7.22 7.94 6.66
CA ILE A 101 7.68 7.20 5.47
C ILE A 101 7.64 8.09 4.22
N THR A 102 6.64 8.95 4.12
CA THR A 102 6.42 9.80 2.94
C THR A 102 7.00 11.21 3.05
N LYS A 103 7.77 11.50 4.10
CA LYS A 103 8.26 12.87 4.40
C LYS A 103 9.04 13.52 3.26
N ASP A 104 9.77 12.72 2.47
CA ASP A 104 10.62 13.19 1.37
C ASP A 104 9.89 13.29 0.03
N LEU A 105 8.62 12.90 -0.05
CA LEU A 105 7.77 13.13 -1.20
C LEU A 105 7.40 14.62 -1.32
N SER A 106 7.15 15.09 -2.54
CA SER A 106 6.57 16.42 -2.76
C SER A 106 5.18 16.54 -2.15
N GLU A 107 4.70 17.76 -1.92
CA GLU A 107 3.34 17.97 -1.39
C GLU A 107 2.27 17.40 -2.33
N ASP A 108 2.43 17.54 -3.65
CA ASP A 108 1.52 16.96 -4.63
C ASP A 108 1.50 15.42 -4.58
N GLU A 109 2.65 14.79 -4.38
CA GLU A 109 2.75 13.34 -4.22
C GLU A 109 2.12 12.85 -2.90
N LYS A 110 2.31 13.60 -1.81
CA LYS A 110 1.63 13.32 -0.53
C LYS A 110 0.12 13.43 -0.67
N ASP A 111 -0.37 14.50 -1.26
CA ASP A 111 -1.78 14.69 -1.53
C ASP A 111 -2.36 13.57 -2.39
N ALA A 112 -1.64 13.18 -3.45
CA ALA A 112 -2.05 12.07 -4.30
C ALA A 112 -2.17 10.77 -3.50
N PHE A 113 -1.14 10.41 -2.73
CA PHE A 113 -1.09 9.18 -1.96
C PHE A 113 -2.12 9.12 -0.84
N PHE A 114 -2.30 10.22 -0.08
CA PHE A 114 -3.16 10.22 1.10
C PHE A 114 -4.65 10.40 0.78
N PHE A 115 -5.03 11.08 -0.31
CA PHE A 115 -6.45 11.31 -0.59
C PHE A 115 -6.83 11.48 -2.07
N LYS A 116 -6.10 12.24 -2.91
CA LYS A 116 -6.55 12.56 -4.29
C LYS A 116 -6.74 11.32 -5.16
N ASN A 117 -5.82 10.36 -5.07
CA ASN A 117 -5.94 9.11 -5.83
C ASN A 117 -7.18 8.30 -5.39
N ALA A 118 -7.49 8.28 -4.08
CA ALA A 118 -8.67 7.60 -3.59
C ALA A 118 -9.96 8.29 -4.06
N GLU A 119 -10.01 9.63 -4.03
CA GLU A 119 -11.13 10.41 -4.57
C GLU A 119 -11.39 10.07 -6.05
N GLU A 120 -10.34 10.06 -6.86
CA GLU A 120 -10.46 9.73 -8.29
C GLU A 120 -10.91 8.28 -8.53
N ILE A 121 -10.34 7.33 -7.79
CA ILE A 121 -10.60 5.90 -7.98
C ILE A 121 -12.02 5.53 -7.54
N TYR A 122 -12.47 6.07 -6.42
CA TYR A 122 -13.79 5.79 -5.86
C TYR A 122 -14.88 6.74 -6.34
N GLY A 123 -14.53 7.81 -7.05
CA GLY A 123 -15.49 8.77 -7.59
C GLY A 123 -16.20 9.61 -6.54
N ILE A 124 -15.49 10.00 -5.49
CA ILE A 124 -16.02 10.79 -4.37
C ILE A 124 -15.45 12.19 -4.34
#